data_c942d26db233af0b19db0dee35161a08
#
_entry.id   c942d26db233af0b19db0dee35161a08
#
_cell.length_a   1.000
_cell.length_b   1.000
_cell.length_c   1.000
_cell.angle_alpha   90.00
_cell.angle_beta   90.00
_cell.angle_gamma   90.00
#
_symmetry.space_group_name_H-M   'P 1'
#
loop_
_entity.id
_entity.type
_entity.pdbx_description
1 polymer ?
#
loop_
_entity_poly.entity_id
_entity_poly.type
_entity_poly.pdbx_seq_one_letter_code
_entity_poly.pdbx_strand_id
1 'polypeptide(L)'
;FKDGDTFTIGTLPVTVMHVPGHTPACIAYVVGEAVFVGDTMFMPDYGTARADFPGGDARKLFRSLRRILSLPPETRLFMCHDYLPKGRTEYVWETTVAAEREGNVHAHDGVTEDEFVAMREARDATLDMPRLILPSVQVNMRAGHLPPPDDNGIIYLKLPVNAV
;
A
#
# COMPACT_ATOMS: atom_id res chain seq x y z
N PHE A 1 -13.47 7.23 5.27
CA PHE A 1 -13.72 5.97 6.00
C PHE A 1 -12.88 5.93 7.27
N LYS A 2 -13.40 5.28 8.29
CA LYS A 2 -12.69 4.92 9.51
C LYS A 2 -12.56 3.40 9.59
N ASP A 3 -11.70 2.94 10.49
CA ASP A 3 -11.55 1.51 10.76
C ASP A 3 -12.89 0.90 11.22
N GLY A 4 -13.27 -0.20 10.61
CA GLY A 4 -14.53 -0.89 10.89
C GLY A 4 -15.77 -0.31 10.22
N ASP A 5 -15.66 0.79 9.45
CA ASP A 5 -16.77 1.28 8.64
C ASP A 5 -17.25 0.19 7.67
N THR A 6 -18.55 0.17 7.41
CA THR A 6 -19.14 -0.79 6.48
C THR A 6 -19.99 -0.09 5.42
N PHE A 7 -20.00 -0.66 4.22
CA PHE A 7 -20.87 -0.26 3.11
C PHE A 7 -21.18 -1.48 2.23
N THR A 8 -21.92 -1.31 1.14
CA THR A 8 -22.22 -2.40 0.22
C THR A 8 -21.84 -2.06 -1.22
N ILE A 9 -21.40 -3.06 -1.97
CA ILE A 9 -21.25 -3.02 -3.43
C ILE A 9 -22.30 -3.98 -3.99
N GLY A 10 -23.42 -3.41 -4.48
CA GLY A 10 -24.61 -4.21 -4.74
C GLY A 10 -25.11 -4.88 -3.46
N THR A 11 -25.11 -6.20 -3.43
CA THR A 11 -25.49 -7.00 -2.25
C THR A 11 -24.31 -7.46 -1.39
N LEU A 12 -23.07 -7.18 -1.81
CA LEU A 12 -21.87 -7.61 -1.12
C LEU A 12 -21.53 -6.64 0.01
N PRO A 13 -21.47 -7.08 1.27
CA PRO A 13 -21.00 -6.25 2.36
C PRO A 13 -19.48 -6.05 2.27
N VAL A 14 -19.04 -4.84 2.56
CA VAL A 14 -17.64 -4.44 2.61
C VAL A 14 -17.33 -3.89 3.98
N THR A 15 -16.24 -4.34 4.58
CA THR A 15 -15.70 -3.77 5.82
C THR A 15 -14.36 -3.08 5.52
N VAL A 16 -14.19 -1.87 6.04
CA VAL A 16 -12.93 -1.11 5.95
C VAL A 16 -11.98 -1.54 7.05
N MET A 17 -10.77 -1.87 6.69
CA MET A 17 -9.67 -2.16 7.61
C MET A 17 -8.61 -1.08 7.47
N HIS A 18 -8.34 -0.28 8.51
CA HIS A 18 -7.28 0.71 8.50
C HIS A 18 -5.92 0.01 8.63
N VAL A 19 -5.04 0.20 7.67
CA VAL A 19 -3.75 -0.48 7.54
C VAL A 19 -2.62 0.53 7.26
N PRO A 20 -2.39 1.49 8.19
CA PRO A 20 -1.40 2.54 8.00
C PRO A 20 0.02 1.99 7.99
N GLY A 21 0.93 2.77 7.42
CA GLY A 21 2.37 2.48 7.44
C GLY A 21 3.05 2.88 6.14
N HIS A 22 2.55 2.46 4.99
CA HIS A 22 2.96 3.04 3.70
C HIS A 22 2.58 4.52 3.64
N THR A 23 1.33 4.83 3.96
CA THR A 23 0.84 6.18 4.26
C THR A 23 -0.05 6.15 5.51
N PRO A 24 -0.32 7.29 6.16
CA PRO A 24 -1.23 7.35 7.30
C PRO A 24 -2.69 6.97 6.96
N ALA A 25 -3.08 7.10 5.69
CA ALA A 25 -4.45 6.94 5.23
C ALA A 25 -4.75 5.57 4.59
N CYS A 26 -3.77 4.66 4.53
CA CYS A 26 -3.96 3.37 3.87
C CYS A 26 -5.08 2.56 4.54
N ILE A 27 -5.95 2.01 3.69
CA ILE A 27 -7.05 1.12 4.06
C ILE A 27 -7.04 -0.11 3.17
N ALA A 28 -7.53 -1.22 3.70
CA ALA A 28 -7.89 -2.40 2.93
C ALA A 28 -9.41 -2.60 2.98
N TYR A 29 -9.96 -3.24 1.96
CA TYR A 29 -11.38 -3.57 1.90
C TYR A 29 -11.56 -5.07 2.02
N VAL A 30 -12.30 -5.50 3.03
CA VAL A 30 -12.67 -6.90 3.26
C VAL A 30 -14.05 -7.14 2.64
N VAL A 31 -14.14 -8.06 1.69
CA VAL A 31 -15.36 -8.38 0.93
C VAL A 31 -15.54 -9.90 0.94
N GLY A 32 -16.33 -10.41 1.87
CA GLY A 32 -16.45 -11.87 2.07
C GLY A 32 -15.10 -12.51 2.40
N GLU A 33 -14.66 -13.46 1.58
CA GLU A 33 -13.36 -14.16 1.71
C GLU A 33 -12.21 -13.47 0.95
N ALA A 34 -12.45 -12.27 0.42
CA ALA A 34 -11.46 -11.49 -0.33
C ALA A 34 -11.05 -10.22 0.41
N VAL A 35 -9.78 -9.82 0.28
CA VAL A 35 -9.27 -8.56 0.79
C VAL A 35 -8.50 -7.83 -0.32
N PHE A 36 -8.84 -6.59 -0.55
CA PHE A 36 -8.11 -5.68 -1.44
C PHE A 36 -7.17 -4.85 -0.57
N VAL A 37 -5.89 -5.19 -0.60
CA VAL A 37 -4.90 -4.74 0.42
C VAL A 37 -4.31 -3.35 0.17
N GLY A 38 -4.61 -2.71 -0.97
CA GLY A 38 -3.98 -1.46 -1.36
C GLY A 38 -2.45 -1.60 -1.49
N ASP A 39 -1.72 -0.54 -1.19
CA ASP A 39 -0.25 -0.54 -1.22
C ASP A 39 0.40 -1.07 0.08
N THR A 40 -0.33 -1.78 0.92
CA THR A 40 0.22 -2.30 2.17
C THR A 40 1.12 -3.51 1.93
N MET A 41 0.72 -4.39 1.02
CA MET A 41 1.34 -5.68 0.74
C MET A 41 1.38 -5.94 -0.76
N PHE A 42 2.39 -6.66 -1.22
CA PHE A 42 2.55 -7.12 -2.60
C PHE A 42 2.66 -8.64 -2.63
N MET A 43 2.87 -9.23 -3.81
CA MET A 43 3.04 -10.67 -3.95
C MET A 43 4.17 -11.19 -3.04
N PRO A 44 4.12 -12.44 -2.58
CA PRO A 44 5.10 -13.01 -1.64
C PRO A 44 6.55 -12.80 -2.06
N ASP A 45 6.84 -12.94 -3.34
CA ASP A 45 8.17 -12.79 -3.93
C ASP A 45 8.65 -11.33 -4.09
N TYR A 46 7.78 -10.35 -3.82
CA TYR A 46 8.13 -8.94 -3.84
C TYR A 46 8.08 -8.28 -2.44
N GLY A 47 7.15 -8.71 -1.59
CA GLY A 47 7.08 -8.36 -0.18
C GLY A 47 6.10 -7.24 0.16
N THR A 48 6.58 -6.05 0.53
CA THR A 48 5.76 -4.98 1.09
C THR A 48 6.11 -3.62 0.50
N ALA A 49 5.19 -2.66 0.64
CA ALA A 49 5.43 -1.27 0.28
C ALA A 49 6.59 -0.63 1.06
N ARG A 50 7.09 0.47 0.56
CA ARG A 50 7.97 1.39 1.28
C ARG A 50 7.19 2.14 2.36
N ALA A 51 7.89 2.63 3.38
CA ALA A 51 7.29 3.32 4.52
C ALA A 51 7.91 4.71 4.80
N ASP A 52 8.68 5.25 3.86
CA ASP A 52 9.41 6.51 3.97
C ASP A 52 8.70 7.71 3.33
N PHE A 53 7.46 7.53 2.88
CA PHE A 53 6.64 8.66 2.44
C PHE A 53 6.23 9.54 3.63
N PRO A 54 5.89 10.82 3.39
CA PRO A 54 5.45 11.72 4.45
C PRO A 54 4.34 11.10 5.33
N GLY A 55 4.63 10.89 6.61
CA GLY A 55 3.74 10.22 7.57
C GLY A 55 3.76 8.70 7.48
N GLY A 56 4.60 8.10 6.63
CA GLY A 56 4.88 6.66 6.62
C GLY A 56 5.61 6.22 7.88
N ASP A 57 5.53 4.93 8.20
CA ASP A 57 6.08 4.37 9.43
C ASP A 57 6.20 2.84 9.29
N ALA A 58 7.43 2.33 9.27
CA ALA A 58 7.71 0.91 9.07
C ALA A 58 7.12 0.04 10.20
N ARG A 59 7.09 0.53 11.43
CA ARG A 59 6.52 -0.19 12.57
C ARG A 59 5.00 -0.31 12.47
N LYS A 60 4.33 0.76 12.05
CA LYS A 60 2.88 0.71 11.75
C LYS A 60 2.59 -0.20 10.58
N LEU A 61 3.43 -0.17 9.53
CA LEU A 61 3.29 -1.06 8.39
C LEU A 61 3.35 -2.53 8.83
N PHE A 62 4.33 -2.90 9.65
CA PHE A 62 4.42 -4.27 10.18
C PHE A 62 3.15 -4.69 10.92
N ARG A 63 2.64 -3.84 11.81
CA ARG A 63 1.40 -4.13 12.56
C ARG A 63 0.18 -4.27 11.64
N SER A 64 0.11 -3.46 10.59
CA SER A 64 -0.91 -3.56 9.56
C SER A 64 -0.83 -4.87 8.77
N LEU A 65 0.39 -5.29 8.41
CA LEU A 65 0.64 -6.59 7.78
C LEU A 65 0.18 -7.73 8.69
N ARG A 66 0.59 -7.74 9.97
CA ARG A 66 0.16 -8.77 10.94
C ARG A 66 -1.36 -8.81 11.11
N ARG A 67 -2.03 -7.65 11.05
CA ARG A 67 -3.49 -7.58 11.07
C ARG A 67 -4.12 -8.28 9.87
N ILE A 68 -3.64 -8.03 8.65
CA ILE A 68 -4.09 -8.74 7.45
C ILE A 68 -3.80 -10.23 7.57
N LEU A 69 -2.60 -10.60 7.97
CA LEU A 69 -2.14 -11.98 8.09
C LEU A 69 -2.77 -12.76 9.27
N SER A 70 -3.56 -12.09 10.13
CA SER A 70 -4.37 -12.72 11.17
C SER A 70 -5.72 -13.23 10.66
N LEU A 71 -6.10 -12.91 9.44
CA LEU A 71 -7.29 -13.44 8.78
C LEU A 71 -7.14 -14.94 8.50
N PRO A 72 -8.24 -15.67 8.20
CA PRO A 72 -8.19 -17.09 7.87
C PRO A 72 -7.17 -17.38 6.76
N PRO A 73 -6.42 -18.49 6.82
CA PRO A 73 -5.32 -18.78 5.90
C PRO A 73 -5.74 -18.86 4.43
N GLU A 74 -6.99 -19.24 4.16
CA GLU A 74 -7.59 -19.32 2.83
C GLU A 74 -8.09 -17.98 2.27
N THR A 75 -8.07 -16.91 3.08
CA THR A 75 -8.50 -15.57 2.65
C THR A 75 -7.68 -15.13 1.44
N ARG A 76 -8.39 -14.76 0.37
CA ARG A 76 -7.79 -14.31 -0.89
C ARG A 76 -7.37 -12.85 -0.76
N LEU A 77 -6.12 -12.56 -1.10
CA LEU A 77 -5.54 -11.23 -1.07
C LEU A 77 -5.33 -10.72 -2.49
N PHE A 78 -5.89 -9.55 -2.79
CA PHE A 78 -5.77 -8.91 -4.10
C PHE A 78 -4.84 -7.72 -4.01
N MET A 79 -3.74 -7.77 -4.79
CA MET A 79 -2.71 -6.75 -4.85
C MET A 79 -3.08 -5.66 -5.86
N CYS A 80 -2.77 -4.40 -5.55
CA CYS A 80 -2.98 -3.29 -6.47
C CYS A 80 -1.81 -3.11 -7.45
N HIS A 81 -0.62 -3.61 -7.11
CA HIS A 81 0.57 -3.56 -7.94
C HIS A 81 1.28 -4.91 -7.99
N ASP A 82 1.81 -5.24 -9.16
CA ASP A 82 2.80 -6.29 -9.34
C ASP A 82 4.00 -5.74 -10.11
N TYR A 83 5.18 -5.80 -9.49
CA TYR A 83 6.41 -5.23 -10.03
C TYR A 83 7.27 -6.24 -10.78
N LEU A 84 6.76 -7.45 -11.03
CA LEU A 84 7.40 -8.52 -11.81
C LEU A 84 8.86 -8.74 -11.38
N PRO A 85 9.11 -9.31 -10.20
CA PRO A 85 10.47 -9.51 -9.69
C PRO A 85 11.28 -10.44 -10.60
N LYS A 86 12.61 -10.36 -10.49
CA LYS A 86 13.53 -11.17 -11.29
C LYS A 86 13.23 -12.66 -11.15
N GLY A 87 13.03 -13.31 -12.28
CA GLY A 87 12.74 -14.75 -12.34
C GLY A 87 11.28 -15.08 -12.63
N ARG A 88 10.39 -14.11 -12.53
CA ARG A 88 8.99 -14.23 -12.94
C ARG A 88 8.77 -13.53 -14.28
N THR A 89 7.97 -14.14 -15.17
CA THR A 89 7.71 -13.62 -16.52
C THR A 89 6.26 -13.16 -16.71
N GLU A 90 5.38 -13.50 -15.76
CA GLU A 90 3.96 -13.17 -15.84
C GLU A 90 3.53 -12.35 -14.62
N TYR A 91 2.63 -11.38 -14.86
CA TYR A 91 2.00 -10.62 -13.78
C TYR A 91 0.98 -11.48 -13.06
N VAL A 92 1.00 -11.40 -11.73
CA VAL A 92 0.01 -12.00 -10.84
C VAL A 92 -0.43 -10.97 -9.81
N TRP A 93 -1.67 -11.07 -9.36
CA TRP A 93 -2.30 -10.07 -8.49
C TRP A 93 -3.11 -10.69 -7.37
N GLU A 94 -3.14 -12.00 -7.27
CA GLU A 94 -3.89 -12.74 -6.26
C GLU A 94 -2.99 -13.74 -5.56
N THR A 95 -3.13 -13.79 -4.24
CA THR A 95 -2.47 -14.76 -3.35
C THR A 95 -3.40 -15.10 -2.18
N THR A 96 -2.91 -15.79 -1.16
CA THR A 96 -3.65 -16.08 0.06
C THR A 96 -2.87 -15.65 1.30
N VAL A 97 -3.57 -15.50 2.42
CA VAL A 97 -2.95 -15.26 3.73
C VAL A 97 -1.93 -16.35 4.05
N ALA A 98 -2.24 -17.63 3.77
CA ALA A 98 -1.31 -18.74 3.99
C ALA A 98 -0.01 -18.57 3.18
N ALA A 99 -0.11 -18.26 1.87
CA ALA A 99 1.05 -18.08 1.01
C ALA A 99 1.92 -16.88 1.44
N GLU A 100 1.30 -15.79 1.88
CA GLU A 100 2.01 -14.63 2.42
C GLU A 100 2.74 -14.96 3.73
N ARG A 101 2.08 -15.66 4.64
CA ARG A 101 2.69 -16.11 5.90
C ARG A 101 3.85 -17.06 5.70
N GLU A 102 3.79 -17.91 4.69
CA GLU A 102 4.86 -18.87 4.37
C GLU A 102 6.02 -18.20 3.64
N GLY A 103 5.74 -17.38 2.62
CA GLY A 103 6.73 -17.02 1.61
C GLY A 103 6.99 -15.53 1.41
N ASN A 104 6.30 -14.60 2.12
CA ASN A 104 6.56 -13.18 1.91
C ASN A 104 7.99 -12.83 2.31
N VAL A 105 8.78 -12.36 1.34
CA VAL A 105 10.22 -12.08 1.51
C VAL A 105 10.55 -11.04 2.57
N HIS A 106 9.57 -10.25 3.02
CA HIS A 106 9.76 -9.22 4.05
C HIS A 106 9.03 -9.52 5.36
N ALA A 107 7.91 -10.24 5.32
CA ALA A 107 6.97 -10.31 6.44
C ALA A 107 6.38 -11.71 6.66
N HIS A 108 7.08 -12.78 6.23
CA HIS A 108 6.67 -14.16 6.51
C HIS A 108 6.59 -14.45 8.02
N ASP A 109 6.01 -15.58 8.39
CA ASP A 109 5.99 -16.02 9.79
C ASP A 109 7.40 -16.18 10.32
N GLY A 110 7.62 -15.73 11.57
CA GLY A 110 8.93 -15.73 12.23
C GLY A 110 9.69 -14.42 12.15
N VAL A 111 9.37 -13.52 11.20
CA VAL A 111 9.96 -12.17 11.18
C VAL A 111 9.42 -11.34 12.34
N THR A 112 10.32 -10.79 13.15
CA THR A 112 9.97 -9.88 14.25
C THR A 112 9.74 -8.45 13.76
N GLU A 113 9.05 -7.65 14.57
CA GLU A 113 8.81 -6.23 14.26
C GLU A 113 10.11 -5.46 14.07
N ASP A 114 11.13 -5.70 14.92
CA ASP A 114 12.40 -4.96 14.85
C ASP A 114 13.24 -5.38 13.63
N GLU A 115 13.24 -6.67 13.26
CA GLU A 115 13.88 -7.15 12.03
C GLU A 115 13.23 -6.54 10.80
N PHE A 116 11.90 -6.51 10.75
CA PHE A 116 11.17 -5.88 9.66
C PHE A 116 11.49 -4.39 9.54
N VAL A 117 11.46 -3.65 10.66
CA VAL A 117 11.74 -2.22 10.68
C VAL A 117 13.15 -1.94 10.17
N ALA A 118 14.16 -2.64 10.71
CA ALA A 118 15.55 -2.47 10.29
C ALA A 118 15.74 -2.76 8.77
N MET A 119 15.15 -3.84 8.26
CA MET A 119 15.17 -4.18 6.83
C MET A 119 14.47 -3.10 6.00
N ARG A 120 13.27 -2.65 6.44
CA ARG A 120 12.46 -1.70 5.67
C ARG A 120 13.12 -0.32 5.58
N GLU A 121 13.64 0.19 6.70
CA GLU A 121 14.35 1.47 6.73
C GLU A 121 15.65 1.43 5.91
N ALA A 122 16.43 0.36 6.02
CA ALA A 122 17.65 0.17 5.22
C ALA A 122 17.35 0.12 3.72
N ARG A 123 16.26 -0.58 3.33
CA ARG A 123 15.85 -0.67 1.92
C ARG A 123 15.30 0.67 1.42
N ASP A 124 14.47 1.35 2.20
CA ASP A 124 13.85 2.61 1.81
C ASP A 124 14.91 3.71 1.61
N ALA A 125 15.95 3.75 2.44
CA ALA A 125 17.08 4.68 2.29
C ALA A 125 17.83 4.55 0.96
N THR A 126 17.63 3.46 0.20
CA THR A 126 18.22 3.26 -1.13
C THR A 126 17.29 3.61 -2.28
N LEU A 127 16.05 3.99 -2.00
CA LEU A 127 15.04 4.23 -3.03
C LEU A 127 14.94 5.71 -3.36
N ASP A 128 14.99 6.01 -4.64
CA ASP A 128 14.69 7.35 -5.14
C ASP A 128 13.22 7.72 -4.92
N MET A 129 12.94 9.03 -4.88
CA MET A 129 11.57 9.53 -4.89
C MET A 129 10.87 9.11 -6.19
N PRO A 130 9.63 8.58 -6.13
CA PRO A 130 8.92 8.21 -7.33
C PRO A 130 8.78 9.37 -8.31
N ARG A 131 9.16 9.16 -9.56
CA ARG A 131 9.23 10.19 -10.62
C ARG A 131 7.94 11.01 -10.75
N LEU A 132 6.79 10.41 -10.55
CA LEU A 132 5.48 11.03 -10.74
C LEU A 132 4.83 11.52 -9.44
N ILE A 133 5.51 11.45 -8.29
CA ILE A 133 4.85 11.75 -7.00
C ILE A 133 4.32 13.19 -6.96
N LEU A 134 5.11 14.17 -7.37
CA LEU A 134 4.72 15.58 -7.31
C LEU A 134 3.51 15.91 -8.21
N PRO A 135 3.46 15.51 -9.50
CA PRO A 135 2.26 15.69 -10.31
C PRO A 135 1.08 14.87 -9.80
N SER A 136 1.30 13.62 -9.38
CA SER A 136 0.24 12.72 -8.95
C SER A 136 -0.48 13.23 -7.70
N VAL A 137 0.25 13.69 -6.68
CA VAL A 137 -0.36 14.22 -5.45
C VAL A 137 -1.29 15.39 -5.76
N GLN A 138 -0.89 16.30 -6.64
CA GLN A 138 -1.69 17.49 -6.99
C GLN A 138 -3.01 17.16 -7.70
N VAL A 139 -3.05 16.05 -8.43
CA VAL A 139 -4.25 15.57 -9.12
C VAL A 139 -5.07 14.66 -8.20
N ASN A 140 -4.43 13.75 -7.49
CA ASN A 140 -5.11 12.78 -6.63
C ASN A 140 -5.83 13.44 -5.45
N MET A 141 -5.23 14.47 -4.83
CA MET A 141 -5.90 15.22 -3.76
C MET A 141 -7.17 15.96 -4.23
N ARG A 142 -7.38 16.05 -5.56
CA ARG A 142 -8.54 16.65 -6.22
C ARG A 142 -9.41 15.59 -6.90
N ALA A 143 -9.33 14.34 -6.46
CA ALA A 143 -10.09 13.22 -7.02
C ALA A 143 -9.96 13.09 -8.56
N GLY A 144 -8.76 13.29 -9.09
CA GLY A 144 -8.46 13.20 -10.51
C GLY A 144 -8.63 14.50 -11.31
N HIS A 145 -9.09 15.58 -10.68
CA HIS A 145 -9.23 16.86 -11.34
C HIS A 145 -7.90 17.64 -11.37
N LEU A 146 -7.65 18.34 -12.46
CA LEU A 146 -6.54 19.29 -12.56
C LEU A 146 -6.70 20.46 -11.57
N PRO A 147 -5.61 21.11 -11.15
CA PRO A 147 -5.68 22.37 -10.42
C PRO A 147 -6.48 23.45 -11.17
N PRO A 148 -7.03 24.45 -10.49
CA PRO A 148 -7.61 25.60 -11.19
C PRO A 148 -6.54 26.35 -11.98
N PRO A 149 -6.93 27.05 -13.07
CA PRO A 149 -6.01 27.89 -13.82
C PRO A 149 -5.50 29.05 -12.94
N ASP A 150 -4.28 29.48 -13.18
CA ASP A 150 -3.74 30.72 -12.63
C ASP A 150 -4.35 31.95 -13.37
N ASP A 151 -4.01 33.17 -12.92
CA ASP A 151 -4.59 34.43 -13.45
C ASP A 151 -4.39 34.61 -14.96
N ASN A 152 -3.42 33.95 -15.55
CA ASN A 152 -3.15 33.95 -17.00
C ASN A 152 -4.00 32.90 -17.77
N GLY A 153 -4.91 32.20 -17.11
CA GLY A 153 -5.78 31.17 -17.70
C GLY A 153 -5.10 29.83 -17.96
N ILE A 154 -3.82 29.64 -17.56
CA ILE A 154 -3.08 28.41 -17.77
C ILE A 154 -3.10 27.56 -16.51
N ILE A 155 -3.28 26.24 -16.68
CA ILE A 155 -3.22 25.27 -15.59
C ILE A 155 -1.78 24.80 -15.41
N TYR A 156 -1.28 24.87 -14.19
CA TYR A 156 0.07 24.44 -13.83
C TYR A 156 0.04 23.33 -12.75
N LEU A 157 0.96 22.36 -12.88
CA LEU A 157 1.38 21.56 -11.77
C LEU A 157 2.61 22.23 -11.14
N LYS A 158 2.50 22.60 -9.87
CA LYS A 158 3.51 23.42 -9.18
C LYS A 158 4.58 22.52 -8.56
N LEU A 159 5.85 22.93 -8.71
CA LEU A 159 6.98 22.25 -8.08
C LEU A 159 7.48 23.13 -6.91
N PRO A 160 7.46 22.67 -5.66
CA PRO A 160 8.04 23.41 -4.55
C PRO A 160 9.58 23.38 -4.68
N VAL A 161 10.20 24.56 -4.76
CA VAL A 161 11.65 24.68 -5.02
C VAL A 161 12.48 24.63 -3.72
N ASN A 162 11.84 24.95 -2.60
CA ASN A 162 12.49 25.08 -1.28
C ASN A 162 11.91 24.18 -0.19
N ALA A 163 11.19 23.14 -0.56
CA ALA A 163 10.51 22.23 0.37
C ALA A 163 10.60 20.75 -0.07
N VAL A 164 11.55 20.43 -0.95
CA VAL A 164 11.86 19.07 -1.43
C VAL A 164 13.35 18.85 -1.30
#